data_0bac64bd2fc6dd6ec370d27eb79eee89
#
_entry.id   0bac64bd2fc6dd6ec370d27eb79eee89
#
_cell.length_a   1.000
_cell.length_b   1.000
_cell.length_c   1.000
_cell.angle_alpha   90.00
_cell.angle_beta   90.00
_cell.angle_gamma   90.00
#
_symmetry.space_group_name_H-M   'P 1'
#
loop_
_entity.id
_entity.type
_entity.pdbx_description
1 polymer ?
#
loop_
_entity_poly.entity_id
_entity_poly.type
_entity_poly.pdbx_seq_one_letter_code
_entity_poly.pdbx_strand_id
1 'polypeptide(L)'
;MAKNATTIDLTVDNGNIRTSGEKQMETLSRIFGKEARVAELNAQIDALFAQKREAAKGKGRGLVLSVTGNKVSAFGTQSRLASWIHSDIGLPPVDESLRNEGHGQPVSFEYIKEKNPGWIFIIDRTAAIGQEGPAAVEVLDNALVCGTNAWKRKQIIVMPAANYIVAGGARQLIQAAEQLKAAFEKAEPVAAQ
;
A
#
# COMPACT_ATOMS: atom_id res chain seq x y z
N MET A 1 -9.82 22.40 -21.15
CA MET A 1 -10.01 21.25 -22.06
C MET A 1 -11.48 20.88 -22.30
N ALA A 2 -12.41 21.13 -21.38
CA ALA A 2 -13.84 20.75 -21.55
C ALA A 2 -14.63 21.52 -22.62
N LYS A 3 -14.07 22.54 -23.28
CA LYS A 3 -14.81 23.36 -24.25
C LYS A 3 -15.00 22.69 -25.64
N ASN A 4 -14.21 21.69 -25.98
CA ASN A 4 -14.18 21.10 -27.33
C ASN A 4 -14.47 19.60 -27.37
N ALA A 5 -14.63 18.92 -26.22
CA ALA A 5 -14.96 17.50 -26.14
C ALA A 5 -15.61 17.16 -24.79
N THR A 6 -16.44 16.12 -24.78
CA THR A 6 -16.94 15.54 -23.53
C THR A 6 -15.76 14.97 -22.73
N THR A 7 -15.60 15.44 -21.51
CA THR A 7 -14.49 15.04 -20.63
C THR A 7 -15.07 14.34 -19.41
N ILE A 8 -14.48 13.21 -19.03
CA ILE A 8 -14.79 12.50 -17.79
C ILE A 8 -13.62 12.64 -16.82
N ASP A 9 -13.91 12.82 -15.54
CA ASP A 9 -12.92 12.82 -14.47
C ASP A 9 -12.77 11.40 -13.92
N LEU A 10 -11.55 10.88 -14.01
CA LEU A 10 -11.15 9.58 -13.48
C LEU A 10 -10.09 9.74 -12.38
N THR A 11 -10.12 10.85 -11.65
CA THR A 11 -9.21 11.08 -10.52
C THR A 11 -9.49 10.10 -9.39
N VAL A 12 -8.43 9.54 -8.82
CA VAL A 12 -8.50 8.63 -7.66
C VAL A 12 -8.45 9.44 -6.37
N ASP A 13 -9.37 9.16 -5.46
CA ASP A 13 -9.30 9.64 -4.08
C ASP A 13 -8.21 8.87 -3.32
N ASN A 14 -7.19 9.57 -2.88
CA ASN A 14 -6.02 8.99 -2.21
C ASN A 14 -6.36 8.28 -0.89
N GLY A 15 -7.36 8.76 -0.16
CA GLY A 15 -7.84 8.15 1.08
C GLY A 15 -8.71 6.90 0.86
N ASN A 16 -9.28 6.76 -0.35
CA ASN A 16 -10.24 5.71 -0.71
C ASN A 16 -9.92 5.10 -2.07
N ILE A 17 -8.69 4.65 -2.25
CA ILE A 17 -8.19 4.16 -3.55
C ILE A 17 -9.03 3.01 -4.10
N ARG A 18 -9.40 2.03 -3.27
CA ARG A 18 -10.19 0.89 -3.70
C ARG A 18 -11.56 1.34 -4.22
N THR A 19 -12.32 2.04 -3.39
CA THR A 19 -13.67 2.48 -3.75
C THR A 19 -13.69 3.45 -4.93
N SER A 20 -12.71 4.35 -5.04
CA SER A 20 -12.64 5.23 -6.20
C SER A 20 -12.20 4.52 -7.46
N GLY A 21 -11.33 3.52 -7.37
CA GLY A 21 -10.97 2.64 -8.49
C GLY A 21 -12.17 1.83 -9.01
N GLU A 22 -13.00 1.30 -8.12
CA GLU A 22 -14.26 0.61 -8.46
C GLU A 22 -15.21 1.54 -9.22
N LYS A 23 -15.45 2.76 -8.73
CA LYS A 23 -16.30 3.76 -9.40
C LYS A 23 -15.78 4.14 -10.78
N GLN A 24 -14.46 4.26 -10.94
CA GLN A 24 -13.86 4.51 -12.25
C GLN A 24 -14.12 3.36 -13.22
N MET A 25 -13.91 2.12 -12.78
CA MET A 25 -14.18 0.93 -13.58
C MET A 25 -15.66 0.85 -13.99
N GLU A 26 -16.60 1.15 -13.08
CA GLU A 26 -18.03 1.24 -13.38
C GLU A 26 -18.35 2.31 -14.42
N THR A 27 -17.72 3.49 -14.30
CA THR A 27 -17.90 4.57 -15.28
C THR A 27 -17.41 4.14 -16.66
N LEU A 28 -16.22 3.56 -16.73
CA LEU A 28 -15.66 3.05 -17.98
C LEU A 28 -16.48 1.87 -18.54
N SER A 29 -17.01 0.99 -17.69
CA SER A 29 -17.79 -0.16 -18.13
C SER A 29 -19.05 0.26 -18.90
N ARG A 30 -19.73 1.31 -18.45
CA ARG A 30 -20.91 1.88 -19.14
C ARG A 30 -20.56 2.44 -20.51
N ILE A 31 -19.36 3.02 -20.65
CA ILE A 31 -18.89 3.56 -21.93
C ILE A 31 -18.57 2.44 -22.94
N PHE A 32 -18.00 1.33 -22.44
CA PHE A 32 -17.49 0.24 -23.28
C PHE A 32 -18.39 -1.00 -23.31
N GLY A 33 -19.57 -0.98 -22.65
CA GLY A 33 -20.47 -2.14 -22.55
C GLY A 33 -19.83 -3.34 -21.85
N LYS A 34 -19.15 -3.10 -20.73
CA LYS A 34 -18.39 -4.13 -19.98
C LYS A 34 -18.85 -4.27 -18.53
N GLU A 35 -20.08 -3.92 -18.23
CA GLU A 35 -20.64 -3.88 -16.88
C GLU A 35 -20.54 -5.22 -16.16
N ALA A 36 -20.92 -6.30 -16.84
CA ALA A 36 -20.81 -7.66 -16.26
C ALA A 36 -19.38 -8.01 -15.87
N ARG A 37 -18.40 -7.67 -16.73
CA ARG A 37 -16.98 -7.96 -16.44
C ARG A 37 -16.46 -7.14 -15.27
N VAL A 38 -16.88 -5.89 -15.13
CA VAL A 38 -16.48 -5.04 -14.01
C VAL A 38 -17.13 -5.51 -12.71
N ALA A 39 -18.40 -5.93 -12.74
CA ALA A 39 -19.07 -6.52 -11.58
C ALA A 39 -18.32 -7.77 -11.06
N GLU A 40 -17.89 -8.68 -11.94
CA GLU A 40 -17.06 -9.84 -11.58
C GLU A 40 -15.73 -9.41 -10.92
N LEU A 41 -15.04 -8.42 -11.51
CA LEU A 41 -13.76 -7.93 -10.97
C LEU A 41 -13.93 -7.29 -9.60
N ASN A 42 -14.95 -6.46 -9.41
CA ASN A 42 -15.23 -5.84 -8.12
C ASN A 42 -15.55 -6.90 -7.07
N ALA A 43 -16.38 -7.89 -7.38
CA ALA A 43 -16.67 -9.00 -6.47
C ALA A 43 -15.40 -9.80 -6.11
N GLN A 44 -14.49 -10.02 -7.06
CA GLN A 44 -13.20 -10.67 -6.81
C GLN A 44 -12.33 -9.83 -5.87
N ILE A 45 -12.24 -8.53 -6.08
CA ILE A 45 -11.47 -7.60 -5.24
C ILE A 45 -12.06 -7.61 -3.82
N ASP A 46 -13.38 -7.48 -3.68
CA ASP A 46 -14.05 -7.49 -2.39
C ASP A 46 -13.78 -8.77 -1.60
N ALA A 47 -13.91 -9.92 -2.24
CA ALA A 47 -13.63 -11.21 -1.61
C ALA A 47 -12.16 -11.33 -1.15
N LEU A 48 -11.22 -10.87 -1.99
CA LEU A 48 -9.80 -10.86 -1.64
C LEU A 48 -9.52 -9.95 -0.44
N PHE A 49 -10.05 -8.73 -0.43
CA PHE A 49 -9.84 -7.80 0.67
C PHE A 49 -10.49 -8.27 1.97
N ALA A 50 -11.69 -8.87 1.91
CA ALA A 50 -12.31 -9.49 3.08
C ALA A 50 -11.43 -10.60 3.69
N GLN A 51 -10.87 -11.50 2.85
CA GLN A 51 -9.94 -12.53 3.31
C GLN A 51 -8.69 -11.94 3.95
N LYS A 52 -8.13 -10.83 3.39
CA LYS A 52 -6.94 -10.18 3.94
C LYS A 52 -7.22 -9.51 5.27
N ARG A 53 -8.40 -8.91 5.42
CA ARG A 53 -8.83 -8.31 6.69
C ARG A 53 -8.89 -9.36 7.80
N GLU A 54 -9.43 -10.53 7.53
CA GLU A 54 -9.42 -11.62 8.50
C GLU A 54 -7.99 -12.11 8.81
N ALA A 55 -7.16 -12.31 7.78
CA ALA A 55 -5.78 -12.75 7.95
C ALA A 55 -4.88 -11.75 8.69
N ALA A 56 -5.16 -10.45 8.60
CA ALA A 56 -4.39 -9.38 9.26
C ALA A 56 -4.75 -9.20 10.74
N LYS A 57 -5.89 -9.74 11.20
CA LYS A 57 -6.33 -9.60 12.59
C LYS A 57 -5.29 -10.15 13.58
N GLY A 58 -4.91 -9.32 14.56
CA GLY A 58 -3.94 -9.70 15.59
C GLY A 58 -2.51 -9.91 15.09
N LYS A 59 -2.19 -9.48 13.86
CA LYS A 59 -0.85 -9.66 13.28
C LYS A 59 0.12 -8.52 13.58
N GLY A 60 -0.28 -7.53 14.37
CA GLY A 60 0.54 -6.40 14.77
C GLY A 60 0.24 -5.12 13.98
N ARG A 61 1.19 -4.17 13.98
CA ARG A 61 1.03 -2.82 13.42
C ARG A 61 1.97 -2.63 12.24
N GLY A 62 1.52 -1.88 11.23
CA GLY A 62 2.25 -1.66 9.98
C GLY A 62 2.81 -0.26 9.82
N LEU A 63 3.91 -0.16 9.06
CA LEU A 63 4.51 1.08 8.59
C LEU A 63 4.74 0.99 7.10
N VAL A 64 4.21 1.97 6.35
CA VAL A 64 4.40 2.06 4.89
C VAL A 64 5.49 3.08 4.60
N LEU A 65 6.51 2.65 3.90
CA LEU A 65 7.68 3.46 3.55
C LEU A 65 7.86 3.56 2.03
N SER A 66 8.32 4.70 1.55
CA SER A 66 8.99 4.79 0.26
C SER A 66 10.46 5.11 0.43
N VAL A 67 11.27 4.53 -0.44
CA VAL A 67 12.71 4.78 -0.49
C VAL A 67 13.05 5.40 -1.84
N THR A 68 13.79 6.51 -1.83
CA THR A 68 14.27 7.19 -3.02
C THR A 68 15.74 7.52 -2.82
N GLY A 69 16.62 6.82 -3.53
CA GLY A 69 18.04 6.84 -3.19
C GLY A 69 18.23 6.45 -1.73
N ASN A 70 18.91 7.28 -0.96
CA ASN A 70 19.14 7.05 0.48
C ASN A 70 18.09 7.74 1.40
N LYS A 71 17.00 8.26 0.83
CA LYS A 71 15.96 8.96 1.60
C LYS A 71 14.77 8.07 1.84
N VAL A 72 14.29 8.06 3.07
CA VAL A 72 13.11 7.30 3.50
C VAL A 72 11.99 8.24 3.88
N SER A 73 10.78 7.96 3.41
CA SER A 73 9.57 8.68 3.80
C SER A 73 8.51 7.69 4.26
N ALA A 74 7.78 8.03 5.33
CA ALA A 74 6.66 7.26 5.83
C ALA A 74 5.32 7.86 5.39
N PHE A 75 4.30 7.03 5.22
CA PHE A 75 2.98 7.43 4.73
C PHE A 75 1.92 7.27 5.80
N GLY A 76 1.10 8.31 5.96
CA GLY A 76 -0.08 8.27 6.82
C GLY A 76 -1.22 7.43 6.23
N THR A 77 -2.18 7.08 7.07
CA THR A 77 -3.26 6.11 6.80
C THR A 77 -4.21 6.49 5.66
N GLN A 78 -4.33 7.79 5.33
CA GLN A 78 -5.16 8.32 4.25
C GLN A 78 -4.36 8.65 2.99
N SER A 79 -3.10 8.26 2.93
CA SER A 79 -2.27 8.48 1.76
C SER A 79 -2.53 7.43 0.67
N ARG A 80 -2.24 7.81 -0.57
CA ARG A 80 -2.39 6.95 -1.75
C ARG A 80 -1.74 5.57 -1.61
N LEU A 81 -0.61 5.48 -0.91
CA LEU A 81 0.17 4.24 -0.83
C LEU A 81 -0.18 3.39 0.39
N ALA A 82 -0.79 3.97 1.42
CA ALA A 82 -1.04 3.28 2.68
C ALA A 82 -2.53 3.08 3.00
N SER A 83 -3.44 3.86 2.40
CA SER A 83 -4.87 3.82 2.75
C SER A 83 -5.48 2.42 2.62
N TRP A 84 -5.20 1.70 1.54
CA TRP A 84 -5.74 0.36 1.33
C TRP A 84 -5.20 -0.68 2.33
N ILE A 85 -3.98 -0.51 2.84
CA ILE A 85 -3.41 -1.38 3.88
C ILE A 85 -4.08 -1.12 5.23
N HIS A 86 -4.23 0.15 5.60
CA HIS A 86 -4.76 0.52 6.90
C HIS A 86 -6.29 0.52 6.94
N SER A 87 -6.95 1.10 5.94
CA SER A 87 -8.42 1.24 5.91
C SER A 87 -9.11 -0.01 5.37
N ASP A 88 -8.67 -0.56 4.22
CA ASP A 88 -9.37 -1.67 3.57
C ASP A 88 -8.98 -3.03 4.15
N ILE A 89 -7.69 -3.27 4.42
CA ILE A 89 -7.21 -4.50 5.08
C ILE A 89 -7.38 -4.41 6.60
N GLY A 90 -7.33 -3.20 7.18
CA GLY A 90 -7.51 -2.98 8.60
C GLY A 90 -6.28 -3.31 9.44
N LEU A 91 -5.08 -3.31 8.84
CA LEU A 91 -3.85 -3.43 9.62
C LEU A 91 -3.57 -2.11 10.35
N PRO A 92 -3.54 -2.10 11.71
CA PRO A 92 -3.33 -0.87 12.46
C PRO A 92 -2.00 -0.19 12.10
N PRO A 93 -1.93 1.14 11.99
CA PRO A 93 -0.68 1.86 11.78
C PRO A 93 0.16 1.90 13.07
N VAL A 94 1.47 2.04 12.94
CA VAL A 94 2.36 2.27 14.10
C VAL A 94 2.26 3.72 14.59
N ASP A 95 1.86 4.64 13.72
CA ASP A 95 1.75 6.07 14.02
C ASP A 95 0.61 6.69 13.21
N GLU A 96 -0.41 7.17 13.91
CA GLU A 96 -1.58 7.84 13.32
C GLU A 96 -1.31 9.31 12.98
N SER A 97 -0.22 9.89 13.50
CA SER A 97 0.13 11.29 13.30
C SER A 97 0.87 11.58 11.99
N LEU A 98 1.23 10.54 11.23
CA LEU A 98 1.90 10.69 9.93
C LEU A 98 1.04 11.46 8.93
N ARG A 99 1.67 12.37 8.19
CA ARG A 99 1.00 13.16 7.17
C ARG A 99 0.52 12.29 5.99
N ASN A 100 -0.61 12.67 5.43
CA ASN A 100 -1.25 11.95 4.32
C ASN A 100 -0.90 12.52 2.93
N GLU A 101 -0.13 13.60 2.88
CA GLU A 101 0.09 14.40 1.67
C GLU A 101 1.34 13.99 0.90
N GLY A 102 1.30 14.24 -0.40
CA GLY A 102 2.45 14.24 -1.31
C GLY A 102 3.22 12.93 -1.36
N HIS A 103 4.53 13.05 -1.11
CA HIS A 103 5.48 11.94 -1.21
C HIS A 103 5.82 11.30 0.15
N GLY A 104 4.94 11.46 1.13
CA GLY A 104 5.13 11.00 2.49
C GLY A 104 5.95 11.99 3.33
N GLN A 105 6.04 11.69 4.62
CA GLN A 105 6.80 12.45 5.59
C GLN A 105 8.22 11.88 5.69
N PRO A 106 9.29 12.66 5.47
CA PRO A 106 10.65 12.20 5.70
C PRO A 106 10.83 11.69 7.14
N VAL A 107 11.44 10.53 7.29
CA VAL A 107 11.70 9.91 8.60
C VAL A 107 13.13 9.38 8.66
N SER A 108 13.68 9.32 9.89
CA SER A 108 14.99 8.73 10.14
C SER A 108 14.89 7.24 10.47
N PHE A 109 16.02 6.54 10.48
CA PHE A 109 16.08 5.15 10.91
C PHE A 109 15.82 4.99 12.42
N GLU A 110 16.16 6.01 13.22
CA GLU A 110 15.84 6.08 14.65
C GLU A 110 14.34 6.10 14.87
N TYR A 111 13.59 6.88 14.06
CA TYR A 111 12.13 6.88 14.09
C TYR A 111 11.55 5.49 13.82
N ILE A 112 12.06 4.79 12.79
CA ILE A 112 11.60 3.43 12.47
C ILE A 112 11.88 2.47 13.63
N LYS A 113 13.06 2.58 14.25
CA LYS A 113 13.43 1.78 15.43
C LYS A 113 12.53 2.08 16.62
N GLU A 114 12.26 3.36 16.91
CA GLU A 114 11.40 3.80 18.03
C GLU A 114 9.98 3.29 17.87
N LYS A 115 9.39 3.44 16.67
CA LYS A 115 8.04 2.95 16.37
C LYS A 115 7.93 1.43 16.33
N ASN A 116 9.04 0.75 16.15
CA ASN A 116 9.17 -0.71 16.20
C ASN A 116 8.03 -1.46 15.50
N PRO A 117 7.83 -1.25 14.19
CA PRO A 117 6.74 -1.86 13.45
C PRO A 117 6.79 -3.38 13.48
N GLY A 118 5.62 -4.03 13.49
CA GLY A 118 5.48 -5.46 13.23
C GLY A 118 5.59 -5.80 11.75
N TRP A 119 5.20 -4.85 10.86
CA TRP A 119 5.26 -4.96 9.41
C TRP A 119 5.87 -3.71 8.80
N ILE A 120 6.72 -3.88 7.80
CA ILE A 120 7.19 -2.79 6.94
C ILE A 120 6.80 -3.10 5.50
N PHE A 121 6.05 -2.19 4.88
CA PHE A 121 5.71 -2.24 3.46
C PHE A 121 6.57 -1.22 2.74
N ILE A 122 7.36 -1.67 1.78
CA ILE A 122 8.36 -0.84 1.10
C ILE A 122 7.93 -0.59 -0.33
N ILE A 123 7.94 0.66 -0.75
CA ILE A 123 7.83 1.07 -2.13
C ILE A 123 9.20 1.59 -2.56
N ASP A 124 9.86 0.83 -3.45
CA ASP A 124 11.08 1.29 -4.09
C ASP A 124 10.72 2.32 -5.17
N ARG A 125 10.74 3.59 -4.75
CA ARG A 125 10.41 4.69 -5.65
C ARG A 125 11.51 4.89 -6.69
N THR A 126 12.78 4.65 -6.34
CA THR A 126 13.91 4.75 -7.28
C THR A 126 13.67 3.84 -8.47
N ALA A 127 13.41 2.55 -8.21
CA ALA A 127 13.09 1.58 -9.26
C ALA A 127 11.77 1.92 -9.99
N ALA A 128 10.74 2.39 -9.27
CA ALA A 128 9.44 2.71 -9.85
C ALA A 128 9.48 3.84 -10.88
N ILE A 129 10.39 4.81 -10.73
CA ILE A 129 10.57 5.92 -11.68
C ILE A 129 11.74 5.70 -12.66
N GLY A 130 12.29 4.48 -12.70
CA GLY A 130 13.36 4.12 -13.62
C GLY A 130 14.72 4.80 -13.35
N GLN A 131 14.96 5.20 -12.11
CA GLN A 131 16.26 5.76 -11.70
C GLN A 131 17.20 4.64 -11.23
N GLU A 132 18.49 4.83 -11.43
CA GLU A 132 19.53 3.98 -10.85
C GLU A 132 19.76 4.35 -9.38
N GLY A 133 20.04 3.35 -8.55
CA GLY A 133 20.31 3.54 -7.13
C GLY A 133 20.28 2.22 -6.35
N PRO A 134 20.62 2.25 -5.06
CA PRO A 134 20.55 1.07 -4.21
C PRO A 134 19.10 0.58 -4.10
N ALA A 135 18.92 -0.74 -4.01
CA ALA A 135 17.61 -1.32 -3.75
C ALA A 135 17.07 -0.83 -2.38
N ALA A 136 15.77 -0.59 -2.31
CA ALA A 136 15.16 -0.04 -1.09
C ALA A 136 15.43 -0.89 0.16
N VAL A 137 15.53 -2.22 0.01
CA VAL A 137 15.87 -3.12 1.13
C VAL A 137 17.29 -2.91 1.60
N GLU A 138 18.24 -2.67 0.69
CA GLU A 138 19.66 -2.41 1.04
C GLU A 138 19.79 -1.12 1.85
N VAL A 139 19.03 -0.08 1.51
CA VAL A 139 19.02 1.18 2.28
C VAL A 139 18.50 0.96 3.71
N LEU A 140 17.54 0.06 3.88
CA LEU A 140 16.95 -0.27 5.18
C LEU A 140 17.76 -1.31 5.96
N ASP A 141 18.74 -1.97 5.35
CA ASP A 141 19.61 -2.95 6.01
C ASP A 141 20.68 -2.25 6.85
N ASN A 142 20.29 -1.82 8.03
CA ASN A 142 21.16 -1.19 9.01
C ASN A 142 20.77 -1.60 10.44
N ALA A 143 21.67 -1.41 11.39
CA ALA A 143 21.51 -1.89 12.77
C ALA A 143 20.23 -1.37 13.46
N LEU A 144 19.72 -0.19 13.09
CA LEU A 144 18.52 0.40 13.68
C LEU A 144 17.27 -0.33 13.18
N VAL A 145 17.12 -0.46 11.87
CA VAL A 145 15.96 -1.12 11.25
C VAL A 145 15.99 -2.63 11.48
N CYS A 146 17.16 -3.26 11.40
CA CYS A 146 17.37 -4.69 11.72
C CYS A 146 16.96 -5.02 13.16
N GLY A 147 17.01 -4.05 14.06
CA GLY A 147 16.56 -4.19 15.45
C GLY A 147 15.02 -4.26 15.61
N THR A 148 14.23 -3.93 14.60
CA THR A 148 12.75 -3.91 14.67
C THR A 148 12.13 -5.30 14.65
N ASN A 149 10.88 -5.39 15.13
CA ASN A 149 10.10 -6.63 15.08
C ASN A 149 9.85 -7.09 13.63
N ALA A 150 9.55 -6.16 12.73
CA ALA A 150 9.34 -6.46 11.31
C ALA A 150 10.56 -7.14 10.68
N TRP A 151 11.77 -6.64 10.95
CA TRP A 151 12.99 -7.22 10.40
C TRP A 151 13.27 -8.60 10.99
N LYS A 152 13.24 -8.72 12.33
CA LYS A 152 13.50 -9.99 13.03
C LYS A 152 12.55 -11.10 12.63
N ARG A 153 11.29 -10.77 12.33
CA ARG A 153 10.25 -11.72 11.92
C ARG A 153 10.17 -11.92 10.41
N LYS A 154 11.03 -11.25 9.63
CA LYS A 154 10.99 -11.26 8.15
C LYS A 154 9.63 -10.79 7.60
N GLN A 155 9.00 -9.84 8.27
CA GLN A 155 7.72 -9.22 7.92
C GLN A 155 7.95 -7.91 7.16
N ILE A 156 8.78 -7.98 6.14
CA ILE A 156 9.12 -6.87 5.24
C ILE A 156 8.62 -7.25 3.86
N ILE A 157 7.77 -6.41 3.30
CA ILE A 157 7.14 -6.63 2.01
C ILE A 157 7.54 -5.52 1.05
N VAL A 158 8.30 -5.87 0.04
CA VAL A 158 8.58 -4.96 -1.07
C VAL A 158 7.39 -5.02 -2.01
N MET A 159 6.69 -3.89 -2.12
CA MET A 159 5.53 -3.75 -3.00
C MET A 159 5.98 -3.64 -4.45
N PRO A 160 5.23 -4.20 -5.41
CA PRO A 160 5.53 -4.00 -6.82
C PRO A 160 5.68 -2.51 -7.16
N ALA A 161 6.70 -2.15 -7.94
CA ALA A 161 6.98 -0.77 -8.35
C ALA A 161 5.76 -0.10 -9.03
N ALA A 162 4.95 -0.90 -9.73
CA ALA A 162 3.71 -0.44 -10.34
C ALA A 162 2.71 0.14 -9.32
N ASN A 163 2.73 -0.27 -8.05
CA ASN A 163 1.85 0.30 -7.02
C ASN A 163 2.11 1.79 -6.80
N TYR A 164 3.33 2.26 -7.08
CA TYR A 164 3.65 3.68 -7.00
C TYR A 164 2.99 4.47 -8.13
N ILE A 165 2.91 3.91 -9.33
CA ILE A 165 2.44 4.59 -10.55
C ILE A 165 0.93 4.40 -10.72
N VAL A 166 0.43 3.16 -10.57
CA VAL A 166 -0.95 2.75 -10.91
C VAL A 166 -1.74 2.49 -9.63
N ALA A 167 -2.03 3.56 -8.88
CA ALA A 167 -2.90 3.45 -7.71
C ALA A 167 -4.36 3.19 -8.16
N GLY A 168 -5.03 2.22 -7.54
CA GLY A 168 -6.45 1.93 -7.75
C GLY A 168 -6.80 1.10 -8.98
N GLY A 169 -5.85 0.69 -9.80
CA GLY A 169 -6.10 -0.22 -10.91
C GLY A 169 -6.47 -1.63 -10.42
N ALA A 170 -7.56 -2.23 -10.97
CA ALA A 170 -8.07 -3.53 -10.51
C ALA A 170 -7.00 -4.63 -10.48
N ARG A 171 -6.23 -4.77 -11.56
CA ARG A 171 -5.16 -5.78 -11.64
C ARG A 171 -4.11 -5.55 -10.56
N GLN A 172 -3.76 -4.30 -10.30
CA GLN A 172 -2.77 -3.94 -9.30
C GLN A 172 -3.26 -4.22 -7.88
N LEU A 173 -4.53 -3.91 -7.59
CA LEU A 173 -5.15 -4.22 -6.30
C LEU A 173 -5.19 -5.73 -6.05
N ILE A 174 -5.57 -6.53 -7.05
CA ILE A 174 -5.58 -7.99 -6.95
C ILE A 174 -4.17 -8.51 -6.66
N GLN A 175 -3.17 -8.11 -7.47
CA GLN A 175 -1.79 -8.56 -7.29
C GLN A 175 -1.22 -8.19 -5.92
N ALA A 176 -1.46 -6.95 -5.47
CA ALA A 176 -1.02 -6.51 -4.16
C ALA A 176 -1.71 -7.29 -3.02
N ALA A 177 -3.01 -7.52 -3.13
CA ALA A 177 -3.74 -8.32 -2.14
C ALA A 177 -3.24 -9.77 -2.10
N GLU A 178 -2.98 -10.41 -3.23
CA GLU A 178 -2.44 -11.79 -3.31
C GLU A 178 -1.05 -11.88 -2.67
N GLN A 179 -0.17 -10.91 -2.89
CA GLN A 179 1.15 -10.87 -2.26
C GLN A 179 1.06 -10.83 -0.73
N LEU A 180 0.11 -10.07 -0.17
CA LEU A 180 -0.09 -9.97 1.28
C LEU A 180 -0.66 -11.24 1.89
N LYS A 181 -1.43 -12.04 1.13
CA LYS A 181 -2.01 -13.29 1.62
C LYS A 181 -0.94 -14.21 2.20
N ALA A 182 0.00 -14.60 1.37
CA ALA A 182 1.05 -15.53 1.77
C ALA A 182 1.86 -15.03 2.98
N ALA A 183 2.01 -13.70 3.11
CA ALA A 183 2.73 -13.10 4.21
C ALA A 183 1.93 -13.16 5.52
N PHE A 184 0.65 -12.77 5.51
CA PHE A 184 -0.19 -12.79 6.72
C PHE A 184 -0.51 -14.21 7.19
N GLU A 185 -0.71 -15.16 6.29
CA GLU A 185 -0.97 -16.56 6.65
C GLU A 185 0.22 -17.23 7.35
N LYS A 186 1.45 -16.85 6.98
CA LYS A 186 2.67 -17.36 7.61
C LYS A 186 3.02 -16.69 8.92
N ALA A 187 2.49 -15.49 9.16
CA ALA A 187 2.82 -14.72 10.35
C ALA A 187 2.09 -15.25 11.59
N GLU A 188 2.81 -15.35 12.70
CA GLU A 188 2.21 -15.67 13.98
C GLU A 188 1.41 -14.47 14.53
N PRO A 189 0.32 -14.70 15.27
CA PRO A 189 -0.37 -13.64 16.00
C PRO A 189 0.58 -12.95 16.99
N VAL A 190 0.43 -11.64 17.10
CA VAL A 190 1.17 -10.84 18.09
C VAL A 190 0.26 -10.64 19.29
N ALA A 191 0.76 -10.96 20.51
CA ALA A 191 0.03 -10.66 21.73
C ALA A 191 -0.36 -9.17 21.75
N ALA A 192 -1.61 -8.89 22.15
CA ALA A 192 -2.09 -7.52 22.29
C ALA A 192 -1.18 -6.79 23.30
N GLN A 193 -0.53 -5.72 22.84
CA GLN A 193 0.22 -4.79 23.69
C GLN A 193 -0.69 -3.66 24.12
#